data_156f8bd6f93cf51392f65d0e37bafe27
#
_entry.id   156f8bd6f93cf51392f65d0e37bafe27
#
_cell.length_a   1.000
_cell.length_b   1.000
_cell.length_c   1.000
_cell.angle_alpha   90.00
_cell.angle_beta   90.00
_cell.angle_gamma   90.00
#
_symmetry.space_group_name_H-M   'P 1'
#
loop_
_entity.id
_entity.type
_entity.pdbx_description
1 polymer ?
#
loop_
_entity_poly.entity_id
_entity_poly.type
_entity_poly.pdbx_seq_one_letter_code
_entity_poly.pdbx_strand_id
1 'polypeptide(L)'
;KKYSIVLLGDTHFDTEPASVYHADYNEPVEWLNRVQRAEFARNGEMWRERCPLLLKRAAQLIGTDTKMVFQLGDLIQGDCGNPKVHKKMLDDVMNRFKSELHGLPFVTVTGNHDIRGTNAKEAYHTYMPERMSEELGKSITHTNFFFTIGDDAYIVLDFNDPDDTLIDQMLKECEGARHTFVLTHGPVLPYDGGSCRWFFHGGKSAEETAARRHFRKVFAQRNALCICGHIHTTELADWHGDGGRITQMTVNSVWSKPELGTYSCTSDQPRDYGNIHEMAKSNKKEDGSKYEDDSGLLNEYKPGLRTYIRSNSAGSYKMNVSDRHVTIDFYAGNSKEISKHFVLR
;
A
#
# COMPACT_ATOMS: atom_id res chain seq x y z
N LYS A 1 -21.14 15.16 -2.59
CA LYS A 1 -20.21 16.10 -1.93
C LYS A 1 -18.79 15.83 -2.43
N LYS A 2 -18.00 16.90 -2.61
CA LYS A 2 -16.59 16.78 -3.01
C LYS A 2 -15.69 16.77 -1.77
N TYR A 3 -14.64 15.98 -1.81
CA TYR A 3 -13.57 15.99 -0.79
C TYR A 3 -12.27 15.46 -1.38
N SER A 4 -11.19 15.62 -0.65
CA SER A 4 -9.88 15.08 -1.02
C SER A 4 -9.25 14.27 0.09
N ILE A 5 -8.32 13.40 -0.31
CA ILE A 5 -7.49 12.57 0.55
C ILE A 5 -6.04 12.72 0.08
N VAL A 6 -5.12 12.92 1.00
CA VAL A 6 -3.68 12.84 0.71
C VAL A 6 -3.25 11.38 0.88
N LEU A 7 -2.47 10.87 -0.08
CA LEU A 7 -1.99 9.49 -0.08
C LEU A 7 -0.48 9.45 0.13
N LEU A 8 -0.05 8.53 0.98
CA LEU A 8 1.35 8.16 1.20
C LEU A 8 1.53 6.68 0.87
N GLY A 9 2.56 6.36 0.10
CA GLY A 9 2.99 4.98 -0.11
C GLY A 9 3.83 4.44 1.05
N ASP A 10 4.62 3.43 0.75
CA ASP A 10 5.54 2.80 1.70
C ASP A 10 6.50 3.83 2.28
N THR A 11 6.42 4.06 3.56
CA THR A 11 7.26 5.04 4.27
C THR A 11 8.44 4.40 4.98
N HIS A 12 8.33 3.15 5.42
CA HIS A 12 9.37 2.40 6.14
C HIS A 12 10.10 3.25 7.18
N PHE A 13 9.37 4.13 7.83
CA PHE A 13 9.94 5.18 8.62
C PHE A 13 10.18 4.74 10.06
N ASP A 14 11.21 5.24 10.66
CA ASP A 14 11.44 5.24 12.08
C ASP A 14 12.00 6.60 12.51
N THR A 15 11.91 6.92 13.78
CA THR A 15 12.39 8.18 14.33
C THR A 15 13.79 8.06 14.93
N GLU A 16 14.30 6.84 15.01
CA GLU A 16 15.53 6.52 15.74
C GLU A 16 16.53 5.74 14.87
N PRO A 17 17.81 5.80 15.18
CA PRO A 17 18.80 4.96 14.53
C PRO A 17 18.52 3.46 14.70
N ALA A 18 18.98 2.66 13.75
CA ALA A 18 18.87 1.21 13.77
C ALA A 18 19.31 0.58 15.09
N SER A 19 20.38 1.10 15.69
CA SER A 19 20.92 0.62 16.98
C SER A 19 19.93 0.72 18.14
N VAL A 20 19.00 1.66 18.10
CA VAL A 20 17.98 1.82 19.17
C VAL A 20 16.92 0.73 19.06
N TYR A 21 16.39 0.50 17.85
CA TYR A 21 15.33 -0.48 17.66
C TYR A 21 15.82 -1.93 17.61
N HIS A 22 17.07 -2.15 17.25
CA HIS A 22 17.65 -3.47 17.04
C HIS A 22 18.65 -3.90 18.14
N ALA A 23 18.77 -3.14 19.22
CA ALA A 23 19.71 -3.47 20.30
C ALA A 23 19.51 -4.90 20.84
N ASP A 24 18.26 -5.32 20.96
CA ASP A 24 17.87 -6.63 21.47
C ASP A 24 17.45 -7.61 20.37
N TYR A 25 17.81 -7.32 19.13
CA TYR A 25 17.43 -8.17 18.01
C TYR A 25 18.16 -9.51 18.06
N ASN A 26 17.41 -10.57 18.19
CA ASN A 26 17.94 -11.91 18.44
C ASN A 26 17.16 -12.96 17.65
N GLU A 27 17.20 -12.86 16.31
CA GLU A 27 16.59 -13.86 15.45
C GLU A 27 17.32 -15.19 15.51
N PRO A 28 16.59 -16.32 15.51
CA PRO A 28 17.20 -17.64 15.53
C PRO A 28 17.94 -18.01 14.24
N VAL A 29 17.66 -17.31 13.13
CA VAL A 29 18.25 -17.56 11.82
C VAL A 29 19.30 -16.48 11.52
N GLU A 30 20.56 -16.80 11.69
CA GLU A 30 21.66 -15.84 11.59
C GLU A 30 21.74 -15.11 10.24
N TRP A 31 21.51 -15.79 9.13
CA TRP A 31 21.53 -15.16 7.81
C TRP A 31 20.40 -14.11 7.64
N LEU A 32 19.22 -14.40 8.19
CA LEU A 32 18.09 -13.47 8.16
C LEU A 32 18.41 -12.21 8.95
N ASN A 33 18.96 -12.35 10.14
CA ASN A 33 19.43 -11.22 10.95
C ASN A 33 20.43 -10.35 10.19
N ARG A 34 21.39 -10.98 9.53
CA ARG A 34 22.40 -10.27 8.76
C ARG A 34 21.79 -9.46 7.62
N VAL A 35 20.87 -10.07 6.87
CA VAL A 35 20.18 -9.43 5.74
C VAL A 35 19.32 -8.28 6.22
N GLN A 36 18.50 -8.51 7.23
CA GLN A 36 17.60 -7.50 7.79
C GLN A 36 18.38 -6.33 8.40
N ARG A 37 19.47 -6.58 9.10
CA ARG A 37 20.33 -5.51 9.64
C ARG A 37 20.98 -4.69 8.52
N ALA A 38 21.47 -5.34 7.47
CA ALA A 38 22.05 -4.64 6.32
C ALA A 38 21.00 -3.82 5.58
N GLU A 39 19.79 -4.35 5.40
CA GLU A 39 18.66 -3.66 4.82
C GLU A 39 18.27 -2.45 5.67
N PHE A 40 18.13 -2.62 6.96
CA PHE A 40 17.78 -1.56 7.88
C PHE A 40 18.81 -0.43 7.90
N ALA A 41 20.09 -0.77 7.97
CA ALA A 41 21.17 0.23 7.96
C ALA A 41 21.16 1.04 6.65
N ARG A 42 21.02 0.36 5.51
CA ARG A 42 20.99 0.99 4.19
C ARG A 42 19.74 1.83 3.97
N ASN A 43 18.59 1.29 4.30
CA ASN A 43 17.30 1.88 3.98
C ASN A 43 16.82 2.84 5.06
N GLY A 44 17.06 2.53 6.32
CA GLY A 44 16.63 3.35 7.45
C GLY A 44 17.21 4.76 7.41
N GLU A 45 18.52 4.91 7.12
CA GLU A 45 19.11 6.24 6.93
C GLU A 45 18.44 7.00 5.79
N MET A 46 18.28 6.34 4.65
CA MET A 46 17.67 6.95 3.47
C MET A 46 16.25 7.43 3.76
N TRP A 47 15.49 6.67 4.52
CA TRP A 47 14.13 7.06 4.88
C TRP A 47 14.06 8.11 5.96
N ARG A 48 14.95 8.10 6.94
CA ARG A 48 15.07 9.20 7.91
C ARG A 48 15.40 10.54 7.24
N GLU A 49 16.17 10.53 6.16
CA GLU A 49 16.47 11.74 5.39
C GLU A 49 15.28 12.16 4.48
N ARG A 50 14.67 11.23 3.80
CA ARG A 50 13.69 11.51 2.73
C ARG A 50 12.26 11.63 3.21
N CYS A 51 11.86 10.81 4.16
CA CYS A 51 10.48 10.81 4.65
C CYS A 51 10.04 12.18 5.21
N PRO A 52 10.87 12.92 5.97
CA PRO A 52 10.50 14.27 6.40
C PRO A 52 10.22 15.23 5.26
N LEU A 53 10.95 15.12 4.15
CA LEU A 53 10.73 15.95 2.95
C LEU A 53 9.40 15.62 2.29
N LEU A 54 9.07 14.32 2.18
CA LEU A 54 7.79 13.87 1.61
C LEU A 54 6.61 14.21 2.52
N LEU A 55 6.76 14.09 3.83
CA LEU A 55 5.74 14.53 4.79
C LEU A 55 5.46 16.03 4.67
N LYS A 56 6.50 16.85 4.61
CA LYS A 56 6.37 18.28 4.39
C LYS A 56 5.64 18.57 3.08
N ARG A 57 5.97 17.83 2.03
CA ARG A 57 5.31 17.99 0.74
C ARG A 57 3.84 17.56 0.79
N ALA A 58 3.55 16.41 1.39
CA ALA A 58 2.19 15.92 1.59
C ALA A 58 1.34 16.91 2.41
N ALA A 59 1.92 17.48 3.47
CA ALA A 59 1.26 18.50 4.28
C ALA A 59 0.86 19.75 3.46
N GLN A 60 1.66 20.14 2.46
CA GLN A 60 1.35 21.25 1.56
C GLN A 60 0.15 20.98 0.63
N LEU A 61 -0.20 19.71 0.41
CA LEU A 61 -1.37 19.33 -0.39
C LEU A 61 -2.69 19.35 0.40
N ILE A 62 -2.60 19.43 1.72
CA ILE A 62 -3.76 19.51 2.60
C ILE A 62 -4.49 20.83 2.38
N GLY A 63 -5.73 20.76 1.94
CA GLY A 63 -6.61 21.89 1.76
C GLY A 63 -7.85 21.79 2.67
N THR A 64 -8.75 22.76 2.55
CA THR A 64 -9.99 22.81 3.35
C THR A 64 -10.95 21.65 3.04
N ASP A 65 -10.81 21.04 1.87
CA ASP A 65 -11.57 19.89 1.40
C ASP A 65 -10.96 18.54 1.81
N THR A 66 -9.73 18.53 2.34
CA THR A 66 -9.03 17.29 2.71
C THR A 66 -9.61 16.73 4.01
N LYS A 67 -10.05 15.47 3.94
CA LYS A 67 -10.71 14.79 5.05
C LYS A 67 -9.78 13.93 5.88
N MET A 68 -8.84 13.26 5.23
CA MET A 68 -7.95 12.28 5.85
C MET A 68 -6.64 12.18 5.08
N VAL A 69 -5.71 11.48 5.69
CA VAL A 69 -4.49 10.99 5.04
C VAL A 69 -4.52 9.46 5.07
N PHE A 70 -4.28 8.82 3.93
CA PHE A 70 -4.11 7.38 3.84
C PHE A 70 -2.64 7.04 3.60
N GLN A 71 -2.15 6.09 4.36
CA GLN A 71 -0.83 5.49 4.19
C GLN A 71 -1.02 4.02 3.82
N LEU A 72 -0.40 3.58 2.73
CA LEU A 72 -0.72 2.32 2.08
C LEU A 72 0.16 1.15 2.54
N GLY A 73 0.48 1.10 3.85
CA GLY A 73 1.24 0.01 4.46
C GLY A 73 2.76 0.16 4.36
N ASP A 74 3.49 -0.73 5.03
CA ASP A 74 4.91 -0.55 5.30
C ASP A 74 5.19 0.84 5.89
N LEU A 75 4.40 1.17 6.92
CA LEU A 75 4.50 2.41 7.67
C LEU A 75 5.88 2.54 8.32
N ILE A 76 6.33 1.45 8.95
CA ILE A 76 7.62 1.32 9.62
C ILE A 76 8.53 0.33 8.88
N GLN A 77 9.83 0.38 9.18
CA GLN A 77 10.76 -0.63 8.68
C GLN A 77 10.53 -1.98 9.36
N GLY A 78 10.11 -1.99 10.61
CA GLY A 78 9.96 -3.21 11.40
C GLY A 78 11.30 -3.81 11.82
N ASP A 79 11.36 -5.14 11.87
CA ASP A 79 12.56 -5.91 12.24
C ASP A 79 13.08 -5.62 13.66
N CYS A 80 12.18 -5.28 14.59
CA CYS A 80 12.54 -5.07 15.99
C CYS A 80 12.73 -6.39 16.72
N GLY A 81 13.70 -6.41 17.64
CA GLY A 81 14.05 -7.62 18.41
C GLY A 81 13.04 -7.99 19.49
N ASN A 82 12.12 -7.11 19.83
CA ASN A 82 11.07 -7.39 20.81
C ASN A 82 9.80 -6.57 20.56
N PRO A 83 8.62 -7.04 21.03
CA PRO A 83 7.35 -6.41 20.75
C PRO A 83 7.16 -5.04 21.39
N LYS A 84 7.84 -4.72 22.48
CA LYS A 84 7.77 -3.40 23.11
C LYS A 84 8.43 -2.33 22.24
N VAL A 85 9.60 -2.66 21.69
CA VAL A 85 10.32 -1.76 20.77
C VAL A 85 9.55 -1.61 19.47
N HIS A 86 8.94 -2.68 18.96
CA HIS A 86 8.08 -2.63 17.79
C HIS A 86 6.89 -1.68 18.00
N LYS A 87 6.19 -1.83 19.12
CA LYS A 87 5.09 -0.93 19.50
C LYS A 87 5.56 0.52 19.62
N LYS A 88 6.74 0.74 20.24
CA LYS A 88 7.32 2.08 20.35
C LYS A 88 7.56 2.71 18.98
N MET A 89 8.13 1.95 18.03
CA MET A 89 8.36 2.43 16.67
C MET A 89 7.03 2.83 15.99
N LEU A 90 6.00 2.00 16.09
CA LEU A 90 4.66 2.31 15.58
C LEU A 90 4.10 3.60 16.17
N ASP A 91 4.17 3.74 17.49
CA ASP A 91 3.62 4.88 18.20
C ASP A 91 4.36 6.19 17.87
N ASP A 92 5.68 6.15 17.86
CA ASP A 92 6.53 7.30 17.49
C ASP A 92 6.21 7.78 16.07
N VAL A 93 6.11 6.86 15.12
CA VAL A 93 5.84 7.18 13.71
C VAL A 93 4.42 7.71 13.53
N MET A 94 3.42 7.05 14.11
CA MET A 94 2.02 7.50 14.05
C MET A 94 1.84 8.90 14.62
N ASN A 95 2.43 9.17 15.77
CA ASN A 95 2.35 10.47 16.42
C ASN A 95 3.06 11.55 15.59
N ARG A 96 4.22 11.24 15.03
CA ARG A 96 4.93 12.15 14.15
C ARG A 96 4.15 12.48 12.90
N PHE A 97 3.62 11.48 12.21
CA PHE A 97 2.87 11.69 10.98
C PHE A 97 1.62 12.52 11.24
N LYS A 98 0.90 12.22 12.30
CA LYS A 98 -0.27 13.01 12.66
C LYS A 98 0.07 14.47 12.95
N SER A 99 1.14 14.72 13.67
CA SER A 99 1.62 16.08 13.96
C SER A 99 2.02 16.83 12.68
N GLU A 100 2.80 16.20 11.82
CA GLU A 100 3.28 16.79 10.56
C GLU A 100 2.15 17.04 9.53
N LEU A 101 1.08 16.24 9.60
CA LEU A 101 -0.06 16.26 8.67
C LEU A 101 -1.29 16.98 9.28
N HIS A 102 -1.05 18.02 10.04
CA HIS A 102 -2.06 18.94 10.59
C HIS A 102 -3.10 18.29 11.52
N GLY A 103 -2.77 17.15 12.12
CA GLY A 103 -3.68 16.45 13.02
C GLY A 103 -4.90 15.81 12.33
N LEU A 104 -4.91 15.73 11.01
CA LEU A 104 -5.99 15.03 10.28
C LEU A 104 -6.08 13.56 10.66
N PRO A 105 -7.27 12.95 10.58
CA PRO A 105 -7.40 11.51 10.72
C PRO A 105 -6.45 10.78 9.77
N PHE A 106 -5.69 9.84 10.31
CA PHE A 106 -4.64 9.11 9.62
C PHE A 106 -4.96 7.62 9.60
N VAL A 107 -5.20 7.08 8.41
CA VAL A 107 -5.51 5.65 8.23
C VAL A 107 -4.32 4.96 7.58
N THR A 108 -3.87 3.86 8.16
CA THR A 108 -2.85 2.99 7.58
C THR A 108 -3.39 1.58 7.38
N VAL A 109 -2.85 0.88 6.39
CA VAL A 109 -3.14 -0.53 6.13
C VAL A 109 -1.94 -1.38 6.53
N THR A 110 -2.15 -2.66 6.79
CA THR A 110 -1.05 -3.56 7.20
C THR A 110 -0.13 -3.87 6.03
N GLY A 111 1.13 -3.45 6.13
CA GLY A 111 2.21 -3.88 5.23
C GLY A 111 2.97 -5.09 5.79
N ASN A 112 3.82 -5.69 4.98
CA ASN A 112 4.62 -6.85 5.43
C ASN A 112 5.74 -6.45 6.39
N HIS A 113 6.28 -5.23 6.30
CA HIS A 113 7.24 -4.71 7.27
C HIS A 113 6.62 -4.37 8.62
N ASP A 114 5.36 -3.97 8.64
CA ASP A 114 4.64 -3.58 9.86
C ASP A 114 4.48 -4.75 10.86
N ILE A 115 4.55 -5.98 10.37
CA ILE A 115 4.42 -7.22 11.14
C ILE A 115 5.72 -8.06 11.17
N ARG A 116 6.83 -7.52 10.70
CA ARG A 116 8.12 -8.20 10.61
C ARG A 116 8.98 -7.95 11.85
N GLY A 117 9.45 -9.02 12.48
CA GLY A 117 10.25 -9.00 13.70
C GLY A 117 9.70 -9.96 14.75
N THR A 118 10.38 -10.06 15.90
CA THR A 118 10.02 -10.97 16.98
C THR A 118 8.68 -10.58 17.61
N ASN A 119 7.65 -11.43 17.47
CA ASN A 119 6.28 -11.21 17.91
C ASN A 119 5.66 -9.88 17.39
N ALA A 120 6.17 -9.39 16.27
CA ALA A 120 5.73 -8.13 15.67
C ALA A 120 4.28 -8.18 15.17
N LYS A 121 3.87 -9.32 14.59
CA LYS A 121 2.50 -9.50 14.11
C LYS A 121 1.47 -9.35 15.24
N GLU A 122 1.71 -10.00 16.35
CA GLU A 122 0.83 -9.91 17.52
C GLU A 122 0.81 -8.49 18.10
N ALA A 123 1.98 -7.85 18.22
CA ALA A 123 2.09 -6.48 18.69
C ALA A 123 1.32 -5.52 17.78
N TYR A 124 1.43 -5.65 16.47
CA TYR A 124 0.71 -4.83 15.50
C TYR A 124 -0.80 -5.05 15.57
N HIS A 125 -1.25 -6.31 15.61
CA HIS A 125 -2.67 -6.67 15.67
C HIS A 125 -3.35 -6.22 16.99
N THR A 126 -2.58 -6.01 18.04
CA THR A 126 -3.08 -5.43 19.30
C THR A 126 -3.11 -3.90 19.22
N TYR A 127 -2.05 -3.29 18.71
CA TYR A 127 -1.89 -1.84 18.68
C TYR A 127 -2.73 -1.14 17.61
N MET A 128 -2.71 -1.63 16.37
CA MET A 128 -3.24 -0.87 15.24
C MET A 128 -4.77 -0.76 15.22
N PRO A 129 -5.56 -1.79 15.54
CA PRO A 129 -7.01 -1.63 15.64
C PRO A 129 -7.45 -0.57 16.66
N GLU A 130 -6.79 -0.52 17.82
CA GLU A 130 -7.06 0.51 18.83
C GLU A 130 -6.73 1.90 18.28
N ARG A 131 -5.57 2.05 17.64
CA ARG A 131 -5.16 3.31 17.02
C ARG A 131 -6.12 3.74 15.90
N MET A 132 -6.55 2.83 15.05
CA MET A 132 -7.54 3.14 14.01
C MET A 132 -8.91 3.51 14.59
N SER A 133 -9.28 2.93 15.74
CA SER A 133 -10.49 3.32 16.46
C SER A 133 -10.43 4.77 16.91
N GLU A 134 -9.29 5.22 17.43
CA GLU A 134 -9.07 6.62 17.82
C GLU A 134 -9.14 7.55 16.59
N GLU A 135 -8.46 7.19 15.50
CA GLU A 135 -8.42 8.00 14.28
C GLU A 135 -9.79 8.17 13.62
N LEU A 136 -10.61 7.12 13.64
CA LEU A 136 -11.91 7.10 12.96
C LEU A 136 -13.10 7.41 13.88
N GLY A 137 -12.89 7.51 15.20
CA GLY A 137 -13.97 7.68 16.17
C GLY A 137 -15.00 6.55 16.13
N LYS A 138 -14.56 5.34 15.76
CA LYS A 138 -15.40 4.15 15.55
C LYS A 138 -14.67 2.94 16.12
N SER A 139 -15.39 2.00 16.74
CA SER A 139 -14.79 0.75 17.22
C SER A 139 -14.24 -0.09 16.06
N ILE A 140 -12.94 -0.29 16.04
CA ILE A 140 -12.21 -1.17 15.14
C ILE A 140 -11.54 -2.24 15.99
N THR A 141 -11.78 -3.50 15.66
CA THR A 141 -11.28 -4.66 16.42
C THR A 141 -10.40 -5.60 15.60
N HIS A 142 -10.23 -5.31 14.32
CA HIS A 142 -9.49 -6.15 13.39
C HIS A 142 -8.67 -5.29 12.41
N THR A 143 -7.61 -5.85 11.84
CA THR A 143 -6.80 -5.19 10.80
C THR A 143 -7.47 -5.19 9.42
N ASN A 144 -8.48 -6.06 9.20
CA ASN A 144 -9.46 -5.89 8.15
C ASN A 144 -10.66 -5.13 8.73
N PHE A 145 -10.99 -3.98 8.19
CA PHE A 145 -12.09 -3.14 8.68
C PHE A 145 -12.64 -2.26 7.55
N PHE A 146 -13.75 -1.56 7.82
CA PHE A 146 -14.26 -0.56 6.90
C PHE A 146 -14.71 0.69 7.62
N PHE A 147 -14.77 1.78 6.89
CA PHE A 147 -15.34 3.05 7.31
C PHE A 147 -15.97 3.76 6.12
N THR A 148 -16.66 4.85 6.38
CA THR A 148 -17.32 5.65 5.33
C THR A 148 -16.92 7.12 5.41
N ILE A 149 -16.88 7.77 4.26
CA ILE A 149 -16.84 9.22 4.16
C ILE A 149 -18.06 9.65 3.34
N GLY A 150 -19.08 10.15 4.02
CA GLY A 150 -20.37 10.38 3.38
C GLY A 150 -20.97 9.08 2.84
N ASP A 151 -21.26 9.05 1.55
CA ASP A 151 -21.85 7.90 0.85
C ASP A 151 -20.81 6.93 0.27
N ASP A 152 -19.53 7.20 0.46
CA ASP A 152 -18.44 6.37 -0.05
C ASP A 152 -17.94 5.39 1.01
N ALA A 153 -17.72 4.13 0.62
CA ALA A 153 -17.21 3.08 1.47
C ALA A 153 -15.71 2.84 1.22
N TYR A 154 -14.97 2.69 2.30
CA TYR A 154 -13.54 2.38 2.31
C TYR A 154 -13.34 1.07 3.05
N ILE A 155 -12.98 0.02 2.31
CA ILE A 155 -12.70 -1.31 2.83
C ILE A 155 -11.20 -1.47 2.93
N VAL A 156 -10.71 -1.66 4.15
CA VAL A 156 -9.30 -1.87 4.46
C VAL A 156 -9.03 -3.36 4.57
N LEU A 157 -8.10 -3.85 3.77
CA LEU A 157 -7.68 -5.25 3.76
C LEU A 157 -6.30 -5.40 4.38
N ASP A 158 -6.16 -6.39 5.24
CA ASP A 158 -4.87 -6.94 5.64
C ASP A 158 -4.49 -8.09 4.70
N PHE A 159 -3.65 -7.81 3.71
CA PHE A 159 -3.29 -8.83 2.71
C PHE A 159 -2.39 -9.95 3.27
N ASN A 160 -1.76 -9.72 4.42
CA ASN A 160 -0.96 -10.75 5.11
C ASN A 160 -1.83 -11.70 5.93
N ASP A 161 -3.01 -11.24 6.38
CA ASP A 161 -3.92 -11.98 7.25
C ASP A 161 -5.38 -11.66 6.92
N PRO A 162 -5.83 -11.98 5.69
CA PRO A 162 -7.20 -11.69 5.27
C PRO A 162 -8.19 -12.57 6.02
N ASP A 163 -9.24 -11.96 6.55
CA ASP A 163 -10.42 -12.64 7.08
C ASP A 163 -11.54 -12.58 6.04
N ASP A 164 -11.65 -13.64 5.23
CA ASP A 164 -12.55 -13.67 4.08
C ASP A 164 -14.01 -13.55 4.50
N THR A 165 -14.40 -14.15 5.61
CA THR A 165 -15.76 -14.05 6.14
C THR A 165 -16.09 -12.63 6.57
N LEU A 166 -15.17 -11.99 7.29
CA LEU A 166 -15.32 -10.59 7.70
C LEU A 166 -15.35 -9.65 6.49
N ILE A 167 -14.50 -9.89 5.49
CA ILE A 167 -14.46 -9.07 4.27
C ILE A 167 -15.80 -9.17 3.52
N ASP A 168 -16.34 -10.36 3.35
CA ASP A 168 -17.67 -10.56 2.73
C ASP A 168 -18.79 -9.87 3.53
N GLN A 169 -18.71 -9.89 4.86
CA GLN A 169 -19.65 -9.18 5.72
C GLN A 169 -19.54 -7.66 5.51
N MET A 170 -18.33 -7.10 5.54
CA MET A 170 -18.10 -5.68 5.31
C MET A 170 -18.63 -5.22 3.94
N LEU A 171 -18.41 -6.05 2.91
CA LEU A 171 -18.94 -5.80 1.57
C LEU A 171 -20.47 -5.73 1.56
N LYS A 172 -21.15 -6.58 2.30
CA LYS A 172 -22.61 -6.51 2.46
C LYS A 172 -23.06 -5.24 3.16
N GLU A 173 -22.40 -4.86 4.24
CA GLU A 173 -22.71 -3.65 5.01
C GLU A 173 -22.51 -2.37 4.19
N CYS A 174 -21.63 -2.41 3.18
CA CYS A 174 -21.36 -1.30 2.26
C CYS A 174 -22.18 -1.38 0.96
N GLU A 175 -23.18 -2.26 0.87
CA GLU A 175 -24.01 -2.35 -0.32
C GLU A 175 -24.75 -1.04 -0.59
N GLY A 176 -24.70 -0.57 -1.84
CA GLY A 176 -25.30 0.71 -2.22
C GLY A 176 -24.40 1.94 -2.02
N ALA A 177 -23.16 1.78 -1.56
CA ALA A 177 -22.19 2.87 -1.52
C ALA A 177 -22.02 3.52 -2.90
N ARG A 178 -21.87 4.84 -2.93
CA ARG A 178 -21.64 5.61 -4.15
C ARG A 178 -20.34 5.19 -4.86
N HIS A 179 -19.26 5.10 -4.10
CA HIS A 179 -17.99 4.51 -4.53
C HIS A 179 -17.55 3.47 -3.50
N THR A 180 -17.01 2.35 -3.98
CA THR A 180 -16.37 1.34 -3.14
C THR A 180 -14.86 1.41 -3.35
N PHE A 181 -14.16 1.88 -2.34
CA PHE A 181 -12.70 1.89 -2.30
C PHE A 181 -12.20 0.66 -1.54
N VAL A 182 -11.11 0.08 -2.04
CA VAL A 182 -10.37 -1.00 -1.37
C VAL A 182 -8.97 -0.48 -1.10
N LEU A 183 -8.62 -0.35 0.18
CA LEU A 183 -7.30 0.07 0.63
C LEU A 183 -6.54 -1.17 1.08
N THR A 184 -5.42 -1.43 0.48
CA THR A 184 -4.59 -2.61 0.79
C THR A 184 -3.13 -2.32 0.49
N HIS A 185 -2.22 -2.94 1.21
CA HIS A 185 -0.81 -2.82 0.89
C HIS A 185 -0.45 -3.65 -0.35
N GLY A 186 -0.75 -4.95 -0.33
CA GLY A 186 -0.56 -5.83 -1.48
C GLY A 186 -1.66 -5.62 -2.53
N PRO A 187 -1.30 -5.46 -3.82
CA PRO A 187 -2.27 -5.25 -4.89
C PRO A 187 -3.34 -6.32 -4.99
N VAL A 188 -4.52 -5.96 -5.45
CA VAL A 188 -5.63 -6.89 -5.78
C VAL A 188 -5.41 -7.51 -7.17
N LEU A 189 -4.99 -6.71 -8.14
CA LEU A 189 -4.57 -7.20 -9.44
C LEU A 189 -3.08 -7.54 -9.37
N PRO A 190 -2.67 -8.74 -9.80
CA PRO A 190 -1.25 -9.10 -9.82
C PRO A 190 -0.48 -8.14 -10.71
N TYR A 191 0.76 -7.86 -10.34
CA TYR A 191 1.57 -6.83 -10.97
C TYR A 191 2.84 -7.40 -11.64
N ASP A 192 3.28 -8.57 -11.23
CA ASP A 192 4.58 -9.13 -11.57
C ASP A 192 4.56 -10.65 -11.63
N GLY A 193 5.21 -11.22 -12.64
CA GLY A 193 5.39 -12.66 -12.77
C GLY A 193 6.36 -13.27 -11.77
N GLY A 194 7.32 -12.50 -11.25
CA GLY A 194 8.35 -13.01 -10.32
C GLY A 194 7.99 -12.89 -8.85
N SER A 195 7.06 -12.01 -8.50
CA SER A 195 6.66 -11.71 -7.12
C SER A 195 5.16 -11.80 -6.91
N CYS A 196 4.44 -12.51 -7.74
CA CYS A 196 2.98 -12.57 -7.73
C CYS A 196 2.37 -13.03 -6.39
N ARG A 197 3.10 -13.76 -5.57
CA ARG A 197 2.65 -14.15 -4.23
C ARG A 197 2.54 -12.99 -3.22
N TRP A 198 3.06 -11.82 -3.56
CA TRP A 198 3.01 -10.62 -2.73
C TRP A 198 1.83 -9.71 -3.07
N PHE A 199 0.69 -10.29 -3.35
CA PHE A 199 -0.56 -9.58 -3.55
C PHE A 199 -1.72 -10.28 -2.81
N PHE A 200 -2.87 -9.66 -2.78
CA PHE A 200 -4.03 -10.17 -2.04
C PHE A 200 -4.45 -11.55 -2.54
N HIS A 201 -4.44 -12.55 -1.66
CA HIS A 201 -4.61 -13.97 -1.99
C HIS A 201 -3.65 -14.47 -3.08
N GLY A 202 -2.37 -14.09 -2.95
CA GLY A 202 -1.32 -14.42 -3.93
C GLY A 202 -0.79 -15.86 -3.87
N GLY A 203 -1.28 -16.69 -2.95
CA GLY A 203 -0.87 -18.09 -2.83
C GLY A 203 -1.30 -18.94 -4.01
N LYS A 204 -0.67 -20.13 -4.15
CA LYS A 204 -0.88 -21.06 -5.28
C LYS A 204 -1.81 -22.22 -4.98
N SER A 205 -2.27 -22.36 -3.73
CA SER A 205 -3.22 -23.44 -3.37
C SER A 205 -4.56 -23.26 -4.09
N ALA A 206 -5.34 -24.33 -4.15
CA ALA A 206 -6.69 -24.28 -4.71
C ALA A 206 -7.59 -23.32 -3.93
N GLU A 207 -7.43 -23.28 -2.61
CA GLU A 207 -8.16 -22.39 -1.71
C GLU A 207 -7.81 -20.92 -1.97
N GLU A 208 -6.52 -20.59 -2.06
CA GLU A 208 -6.06 -19.24 -2.38
C GLU A 208 -6.53 -18.79 -3.77
N THR A 209 -6.48 -19.66 -4.75
CA THR A 209 -6.99 -19.39 -6.09
C THR A 209 -8.50 -19.13 -6.10
N ALA A 210 -9.26 -19.93 -5.36
CA ALA A 210 -10.71 -19.74 -5.23
C ALA A 210 -11.04 -18.42 -4.52
N ALA A 211 -10.37 -18.10 -3.42
CA ALA A 211 -10.54 -16.86 -2.69
C ALA A 211 -10.20 -15.64 -3.56
N ARG A 212 -9.07 -15.66 -4.26
CA ARG A 212 -8.66 -14.60 -5.17
C ARG A 212 -9.71 -14.34 -6.26
N ARG A 213 -10.22 -15.38 -6.90
CA ARG A 213 -11.25 -15.27 -7.94
C ARG A 213 -12.58 -14.78 -7.38
N HIS A 214 -12.95 -15.23 -6.18
CA HIS A 214 -14.14 -14.74 -5.49
C HIS A 214 -14.08 -13.23 -5.26
N PHE A 215 -13.04 -12.73 -4.62
CA PHE A 215 -12.92 -11.31 -4.33
C PHE A 215 -12.71 -10.46 -5.59
N ARG A 216 -11.96 -10.95 -6.58
CA ARG A 216 -11.88 -10.28 -7.88
C ARG A 216 -13.26 -10.06 -8.48
N LYS A 217 -14.10 -11.08 -8.48
CA LYS A 217 -15.49 -11.00 -8.99
C LYS A 217 -16.30 -9.98 -8.19
N VAL A 218 -16.30 -10.07 -6.87
CA VAL A 218 -17.07 -9.17 -6.01
C VAL A 218 -16.61 -7.72 -6.18
N PHE A 219 -15.32 -7.47 -6.20
CA PHE A 219 -14.76 -6.14 -6.42
C PHE A 219 -15.09 -5.61 -7.82
N ALA A 220 -14.99 -6.45 -8.85
CA ALA A 220 -15.34 -6.06 -10.21
C ALA A 220 -16.81 -5.67 -10.32
N GLN A 221 -17.73 -6.45 -9.77
CA GLN A 221 -19.16 -6.19 -9.78
C GLN A 221 -19.55 -4.89 -9.04
N ARG A 222 -18.73 -4.45 -8.08
CA ARG A 222 -18.86 -3.17 -7.39
C ARG A 222 -18.14 -2.03 -8.09
N ASN A 223 -17.46 -2.31 -9.20
CA ASN A 223 -16.58 -1.36 -9.86
C ASN A 223 -15.56 -0.74 -8.89
N ALA A 224 -14.92 -1.56 -8.08
CA ALA A 224 -14.06 -1.11 -6.98
C ALA A 224 -12.87 -0.29 -7.46
N LEU A 225 -12.49 0.67 -6.64
CA LEU A 225 -11.30 1.51 -6.77
C LEU A 225 -10.27 1.04 -5.73
N CYS A 226 -9.24 0.31 -6.18
CA CYS A 226 -8.20 -0.22 -5.31
C CYS A 226 -7.03 0.74 -5.22
N ILE A 227 -6.62 1.09 -4.02
CA ILE A 227 -5.46 1.94 -3.75
C ILE A 227 -4.48 1.13 -2.93
N CYS A 228 -3.26 0.97 -3.42
CA CYS A 228 -2.26 0.09 -2.81
C CYS A 228 -0.84 0.66 -2.86
N GLY A 229 0.06 0.00 -2.12
CA GLY A 229 1.49 0.27 -2.06
C GLY A 229 2.32 -0.93 -2.51
N HIS A 230 3.32 -1.30 -1.73
CA HIS A 230 4.15 -2.50 -1.82
C HIS A 230 5.12 -2.58 -2.99
N ILE A 231 4.71 -2.26 -4.20
CA ILE A 231 5.52 -2.47 -5.40
C ILE A 231 6.49 -1.32 -5.71
N HIS A 232 6.48 -0.28 -4.89
CA HIS A 232 7.37 0.89 -5.01
C HIS A 232 7.37 1.51 -6.42
N THR A 233 6.19 1.60 -7.02
CA THR A 233 5.97 2.25 -8.31
C THR A 233 4.67 3.02 -8.32
N THR A 234 4.59 4.04 -9.16
CA THR A 234 3.33 4.71 -9.50
C THR A 234 2.70 3.95 -10.65
N GLU A 235 1.59 3.26 -10.41
CA GLU A 235 0.99 2.38 -11.42
C GLU A 235 -0.53 2.49 -11.42
N LEU A 236 -1.11 2.66 -12.61
CA LEU A 236 -2.55 2.59 -12.83
C LEU A 236 -2.87 1.41 -13.73
N ALA A 237 -3.76 0.54 -13.27
CA ALA A 237 -4.32 -0.57 -14.05
C ALA A 237 -5.84 -0.48 -14.04
N ASP A 238 -6.44 -0.49 -15.22
CA ASP A 238 -7.89 -0.57 -15.39
C ASP A 238 -8.24 -1.92 -16.02
N TRP A 239 -8.92 -2.76 -15.24
CA TRP A 239 -9.24 -4.13 -15.58
C TRP A 239 -10.75 -4.36 -15.66
N HIS A 240 -11.19 -5.00 -16.74
CA HIS A 240 -12.58 -5.35 -16.98
C HIS A 240 -12.74 -6.87 -17.08
N GLY A 241 -13.61 -7.42 -16.27
CA GLY A 241 -13.90 -8.85 -16.21
C GLY A 241 -14.92 -9.16 -15.11
N ASP A 242 -15.33 -10.41 -15.03
CA ASP A 242 -16.25 -10.91 -14.01
C ASP A 242 -17.55 -10.11 -13.88
N GLY A 243 -18.01 -9.48 -14.97
CA GLY A 243 -19.21 -8.67 -15.01
C GLY A 243 -19.08 -7.24 -14.51
N GLY A 244 -17.86 -6.73 -14.38
CA GLY A 244 -17.60 -5.37 -13.91
C GLY A 244 -16.21 -4.87 -14.20
N ARG A 245 -15.69 -4.03 -13.29
CA ARG A 245 -14.42 -3.32 -13.46
C ARG A 245 -13.68 -3.17 -12.14
N ILE A 246 -12.38 -3.32 -12.17
CA ILE A 246 -11.47 -2.93 -11.08
C ILE A 246 -10.50 -1.89 -11.62
N THR A 247 -10.42 -0.74 -10.96
CA THR A 247 -9.38 0.24 -11.23
C THR A 247 -8.42 0.26 -10.06
N GLN A 248 -7.16 -0.06 -10.30
CA GLN A 248 -6.13 -0.14 -9.27
C GLN A 248 -5.06 0.92 -9.48
N MET A 249 -4.81 1.70 -8.44
CA MET A 249 -3.72 2.66 -8.38
C MET A 249 -2.74 2.23 -7.30
N THR A 250 -1.47 2.07 -7.65
CA THR A 250 -0.40 1.91 -6.68
C THR A 250 0.36 3.21 -6.52
N VAL A 251 0.74 3.52 -5.29
CA VAL A 251 1.52 4.71 -4.96
C VAL A 251 2.96 4.32 -4.63
N ASN A 252 3.90 5.09 -5.12
CA ASN A 252 5.32 4.82 -4.93
C ASN A 252 5.75 5.12 -3.50
N SER A 253 6.83 4.46 -3.07
CA SER A 253 7.44 4.66 -1.77
C SER A 253 8.34 5.89 -1.73
N VAL A 254 8.85 6.19 -0.55
CA VAL A 254 9.83 7.26 -0.30
C VAL A 254 11.25 6.94 -0.79
N TRP A 255 11.45 5.78 -1.40
CA TRP A 255 12.74 5.33 -1.90
C TRP A 255 13.35 6.21 -2.97
N SER A 256 12.53 6.70 -3.89
CA SER A 256 13.02 7.48 -5.01
C SER A 256 13.40 8.88 -4.53
N LYS A 257 14.29 9.51 -5.27
CA LYS A 257 14.79 10.85 -4.94
C LYS A 257 13.67 11.88 -5.05
N PRO A 258 13.17 12.43 -3.95
CA PRO A 258 12.04 13.35 -3.98
C PRO A 258 12.39 14.70 -4.64
N GLU A 259 13.66 15.00 -4.78
CA GLU A 259 14.16 16.22 -5.45
C GLU A 259 14.03 16.16 -6.98
N LEU A 260 13.79 15.00 -7.57
CA LEU A 260 13.56 14.89 -9.01
C LEU A 260 12.13 15.31 -9.35
N GLY A 261 11.95 16.56 -9.67
CA GLY A 261 10.65 17.18 -9.95
C GLY A 261 10.01 16.82 -11.31
N THR A 262 10.44 15.74 -11.96
CA THR A 262 9.94 15.36 -13.28
C THR A 262 9.23 14.00 -13.23
N TYR A 263 8.09 13.92 -13.91
CA TYR A 263 7.40 12.68 -14.16
C TYR A 263 8.01 11.96 -15.37
N SER A 264 8.29 10.68 -15.21
CA SER A 264 8.78 9.82 -16.29
C SER A 264 7.90 8.58 -16.39
N CYS A 265 7.24 8.42 -17.52
CA CYS A 265 6.44 7.23 -17.84
C CYS A 265 7.36 6.12 -18.35
N THR A 266 7.30 4.94 -17.74
CA THR A 266 8.06 3.76 -18.17
C THR A 266 7.23 2.82 -19.03
N SER A 267 5.90 2.87 -18.94
CA SER A 267 4.95 2.17 -19.79
C SER A 267 3.59 2.86 -19.77
N ASP A 268 2.92 2.88 -20.91
CA ASP A 268 1.56 3.40 -21.08
C ASP A 268 0.66 2.49 -21.93
N GLN A 269 1.09 1.24 -22.14
CA GLN A 269 0.39 0.29 -23.02
C GLN A 269 -0.06 -0.95 -22.24
N PRO A 270 -1.33 -1.40 -22.42
CA PRO A 270 -1.81 -2.64 -21.78
C PRO A 270 -0.97 -3.88 -22.07
N ARG A 271 -0.36 -3.93 -23.25
CA ARG A 271 0.52 -5.04 -23.64
C ARG A 271 1.78 -5.19 -22.78
N ASP A 272 2.20 -4.11 -22.11
CA ASP A 272 3.40 -4.09 -21.28
C ASP A 272 3.14 -4.63 -19.85
N TYR A 273 1.87 -4.86 -19.50
CA TYR A 273 1.51 -5.43 -18.21
C TYR A 273 2.15 -6.80 -18.01
N GLY A 274 2.89 -6.93 -16.93
CA GLY A 274 3.63 -8.14 -16.60
C GLY A 274 4.91 -8.36 -17.39
N ASN A 275 5.19 -7.58 -18.44
CA ASN A 275 6.43 -7.72 -19.24
C ASN A 275 7.60 -6.95 -18.63
N ILE A 276 7.35 -6.06 -17.70
CA ILE A 276 8.35 -5.19 -17.05
C ILE A 276 9.33 -6.00 -16.18
N HIS A 277 9.04 -7.27 -15.98
CA HIS A 277 9.75 -8.15 -15.07
C HIS A 277 10.74 -9.12 -15.75
N GLU A 278 11.20 -8.83 -16.93
CA GLU A 278 12.42 -9.48 -17.42
C GLU A 278 13.62 -9.23 -16.49
N MET A 279 13.61 -8.11 -15.74
CA MET A 279 14.59 -7.87 -14.68
C MET A 279 14.45 -8.85 -13.52
N ALA A 280 13.24 -9.24 -13.14
CA ALA A 280 13.02 -10.24 -12.09
C ALA A 280 13.44 -11.65 -12.53
N LYS A 281 13.36 -11.96 -13.82
CA LYS A 281 13.86 -13.24 -14.37
C LYS A 281 15.38 -13.39 -14.27
N SER A 282 16.12 -12.28 -14.21
CA SER A 282 17.57 -12.28 -14.01
C SER A 282 17.99 -12.24 -12.56
N ASN A 283 17.10 -11.83 -11.64
CA ASN A 283 17.40 -11.76 -10.22
C ASN A 283 17.31 -13.16 -9.60
N LYS A 284 18.42 -13.61 -9.05
CA LYS A 284 18.44 -14.80 -8.19
C LYS A 284 18.12 -14.40 -6.76
N LYS A 285 17.40 -15.26 -6.04
CA LYS A 285 17.32 -15.18 -4.59
C LYS A 285 18.73 -15.29 -3.99
N GLU A 286 18.91 -14.84 -2.76
CA GLU A 286 20.21 -14.91 -2.08
C GLU A 286 20.79 -16.33 -1.95
N ASP A 287 19.93 -17.35 -1.91
CA ASP A 287 20.30 -18.77 -1.92
C ASP A 287 20.70 -19.29 -3.33
N GLY A 288 20.71 -18.41 -4.34
CA GLY A 288 21.03 -18.74 -5.73
C GLY A 288 19.88 -19.35 -6.53
N SER A 289 18.73 -19.63 -5.91
CA SER A 289 17.53 -20.10 -6.61
C SER A 289 16.88 -18.96 -7.41
N LYS A 290 16.12 -19.32 -8.46
CA LYS A 290 15.36 -18.36 -9.23
C LYS A 290 14.01 -18.07 -8.56
N TYR A 291 13.50 -16.86 -8.75
CA TYR A 291 12.10 -16.57 -8.45
C TYR A 291 11.22 -17.45 -9.35
N GLU A 292 10.10 -17.91 -8.80
CA GLU A 292 9.13 -18.70 -9.56
C GLU A 292 8.50 -17.86 -10.67
N ASP A 293 8.32 -18.46 -11.82
CA ASP A 293 7.62 -17.84 -12.95
C ASP A 293 6.11 -18.01 -12.77
N ASP A 294 5.41 -16.92 -12.49
CA ASP A 294 3.96 -16.86 -12.36
C ASP A 294 3.28 -16.23 -13.60
N SER A 295 3.93 -16.27 -14.74
CA SER A 295 3.39 -15.72 -16.01
C SER A 295 2.00 -16.28 -16.35
N GLY A 296 1.71 -17.52 -15.98
CA GLY A 296 0.39 -18.14 -16.14
C GLY A 296 -0.72 -17.35 -15.39
N LEU A 297 -0.43 -16.86 -14.20
CA LEU A 297 -1.37 -16.04 -13.43
C LEU A 297 -1.62 -14.70 -14.14
N LEU A 298 -0.57 -14.02 -14.58
CA LEU A 298 -0.70 -12.77 -15.32
C LEU A 298 -1.52 -12.93 -16.60
N ASN A 299 -1.38 -14.06 -17.27
CA ASN A 299 -2.14 -14.37 -18.48
C ASN A 299 -3.65 -14.48 -18.22
N GLU A 300 -4.06 -14.82 -17.01
CA GLU A 300 -5.48 -14.81 -16.60
C GLU A 300 -6.06 -13.39 -16.59
N TYR A 301 -5.24 -12.38 -16.25
CA TYR A 301 -5.70 -10.99 -16.11
C TYR A 301 -5.49 -10.16 -17.38
N LYS A 302 -4.47 -10.44 -18.18
CA LYS A 302 -4.13 -9.67 -19.39
C LYS A 302 -5.32 -9.39 -20.33
N PRO A 303 -6.23 -10.33 -20.61
CA PRO A 303 -7.35 -10.07 -21.52
C PRO A 303 -8.31 -8.98 -21.05
N GLY A 304 -8.43 -8.80 -19.74
CA GLY A 304 -9.31 -7.79 -19.14
C GLY A 304 -8.70 -6.38 -19.06
N LEU A 305 -7.41 -6.25 -19.24
CA LEU A 305 -6.72 -4.98 -19.05
C LEU A 305 -7.03 -4.01 -20.19
N ARG A 306 -7.52 -2.83 -19.85
CA ARG A 306 -7.88 -1.75 -20.80
C ARG A 306 -6.91 -0.60 -20.76
N THR A 307 -6.40 -0.27 -19.59
CA THR A 307 -5.40 0.78 -19.38
C THR A 307 -4.31 0.25 -18.47
N TYR A 308 -3.07 0.56 -18.80
CA TYR A 308 -1.92 0.29 -17.96
C TYR A 308 -0.91 1.44 -18.10
N ILE A 309 -0.59 2.06 -16.99
CA ILE A 309 0.39 3.15 -16.92
C ILE A 309 1.32 2.86 -15.76
N ARG A 310 2.63 2.94 -16.00
CA ARG A 310 3.65 2.74 -14.98
C ARG A 310 4.71 3.84 -15.02
N SER A 311 5.11 4.26 -13.83
CA SER A 311 6.18 5.23 -13.63
C SER A 311 7.00 4.84 -12.41
N ASN A 312 8.32 5.03 -12.47
CA ASN A 312 9.20 4.92 -11.33
C ASN A 312 9.34 6.25 -10.56
N SER A 313 8.66 7.30 -11.01
CA SER A 313 8.68 8.59 -10.33
C SER A 313 8.02 8.48 -8.96
N ALA A 314 8.67 9.04 -7.95
CA ALA A 314 8.11 9.20 -6.61
C ALA A 314 7.69 10.64 -6.37
N GLY A 315 6.82 10.85 -5.41
CA GLY A 315 6.34 12.18 -5.05
C GLY A 315 5.16 12.12 -4.11
N SER A 316 4.24 13.05 -4.27
CA SER A 316 3.06 13.18 -3.41
C SER A 316 1.79 13.04 -4.23
N TYR A 317 0.73 12.55 -3.60
CA TYR A 317 -0.53 12.23 -4.25
C TYR A 317 -1.70 12.88 -3.52
N LYS A 318 -2.62 13.45 -4.28
CA LYS A 318 -3.89 13.93 -3.76
C LYS A 318 -5.04 13.29 -4.56
N MET A 319 -5.83 12.47 -3.88
CA MET A 319 -7.04 11.88 -4.46
C MET A 319 -8.21 12.83 -4.28
N ASN A 320 -8.89 13.13 -5.36
CA ASN A 320 -10.08 13.99 -5.39
C ASN A 320 -11.31 13.12 -5.67
N VAL A 321 -12.29 13.18 -4.79
CA VAL A 321 -13.51 12.37 -4.87
C VAL A 321 -14.73 13.27 -5.04
N SER A 322 -15.56 12.96 -6.02
CA SER A 322 -16.85 13.62 -6.27
C SER A 322 -17.91 12.57 -6.62
N ASP A 323 -19.12 13.03 -6.90
CA ASP A 323 -20.24 12.13 -7.19
C ASP A 323 -19.98 11.21 -8.40
N ARG A 324 -19.27 11.71 -9.40
CA ARG A 324 -19.04 11.01 -10.67
C ARG A 324 -17.59 10.72 -10.99
N HIS A 325 -16.67 11.43 -10.33
CA HIS A 325 -15.25 11.38 -10.69
C HIS A 325 -14.39 11.10 -9.46
N VAL A 326 -13.45 10.21 -9.67
CA VAL A 326 -12.33 9.97 -8.75
C VAL A 326 -11.05 10.13 -9.55
N THR A 327 -10.22 11.05 -9.12
CA THR A 327 -8.94 11.35 -9.78
C THR A 327 -7.82 11.41 -8.76
N ILE A 328 -6.58 11.20 -9.21
CA ILE A 328 -5.39 11.38 -8.40
C ILE A 328 -4.46 12.36 -9.11
N ASP A 329 -4.16 13.45 -8.44
CA ASP A 329 -3.13 14.39 -8.85
C ASP A 329 -1.80 13.95 -8.25
N PHE A 330 -0.83 13.69 -9.12
CA PHE A 330 0.52 13.29 -8.75
C PHE A 330 1.49 14.47 -8.95
N TYR A 331 2.29 14.73 -7.93
CA TYR A 331 3.30 15.77 -7.88
C TYR A 331 4.67 15.11 -7.76
N ALA A 332 5.41 15.02 -8.86
CA ALA A 332 6.71 14.34 -8.89
C ALA A 332 7.74 15.06 -8.03
N GLY A 333 8.45 14.30 -7.21
CA GLY A 333 9.50 14.82 -6.33
C GLY A 333 8.99 15.96 -5.44
N ASN A 334 9.63 17.13 -5.56
CA ASN A 334 9.27 18.35 -4.85
C ASN A 334 8.47 19.36 -5.69
N SER A 335 7.93 18.92 -6.84
CA SER A 335 7.13 19.80 -7.72
C SER A 335 5.93 20.38 -6.98
N LYS A 336 5.66 21.67 -7.26
CA LYS A 336 4.46 22.36 -6.78
C LYS A 336 3.30 22.26 -7.76
N GLU A 337 3.58 21.79 -8.98
CA GLU A 337 2.61 21.64 -10.05
C GLU A 337 2.27 20.16 -10.24
N ILE A 338 1.05 19.91 -10.71
CA ILE A 338 0.60 18.56 -11.04
C ILE A 338 1.45 18.04 -12.20
N SER A 339 2.21 16.99 -11.94
CA SER A 339 3.06 16.34 -12.92
C SER A 339 2.30 15.33 -13.78
N LYS A 340 1.28 14.69 -13.19
CA LYS A 340 0.39 13.75 -13.87
C LYS A 340 -0.98 13.73 -13.19
N HIS A 341 -2.02 13.73 -13.99
CA HIS A 341 -3.40 13.57 -13.56
C HIS A 341 -3.88 12.18 -13.97
N PHE A 342 -4.28 11.37 -13.00
CA PHE A 342 -4.84 10.05 -13.22
C PHE A 342 -6.35 10.08 -13.02
N VAL A 343 -7.09 9.55 -13.97
CA VAL A 343 -8.55 9.40 -13.89
C VAL A 343 -8.87 7.94 -13.55
N LEU A 344 -9.47 7.72 -12.39
CA LEU A 344 -9.86 6.39 -11.91
C LEU A 344 -11.34 6.10 -12.22
N ARG A 345 -12.15 7.15 -12.15
CA ARG A 345 -13.60 7.06 -12.41
C ARG A 345 -14.10 8.35 -13.07
#